data_dd176bd50b81f70f51b891c96bff5dc4
#
_entry.id   dd176bd50b81f70f51b891c96bff5dc4
#
_cell.length_a   1.000
_cell.length_b   1.000
_cell.length_c   1.000
_cell.angle_alpha   90.00
_cell.angle_beta   90.00
_cell.angle_gamma   90.00
#
_symmetry.space_group_name_H-M   'P 1'
#
loop_
_entity.id
_entity.type
_entity.pdbx_description
1 polymer ?
#
loop_
_entity_poly.entity_id
_entity_poly.type
_entity_poly.pdbx_seq_one_letter_code
_entity_poly.pdbx_strand_id
1 'polypeptide(L)'
;SVKLNEEGSYGDIITNLVISFELPDISSLLTTGGRKVRYSNSIGISLFETVELYIGGNMIDRQTPEMIDILSETHFNTHIRNNFDNLVGKFETDDFDENTNTSGRFYLPLQFWFCRTNVDKQFNLPMFLLYNDLIELRCKMKTFNQVVTNADFNTTDSLGTTLQISNPNIIVEYILLDEKERKRMLELSMKETQFFLINQVQKIQVSVPANSGSFKIELKQLKYLITQLFWIYKSDNKVASGRHLNYNYNDSNPLNTVQITFEKQDATDKQDANYFVLVEPYLNKLNNPRKYIHTFSFSIDPKMLEQPNGVCNFSEIHNPEIDISFVDNVPVGTLQIYAINYNVLQIRNGKGVLFHNL
;
A
#
# COMPACT_ATOMS: atom_id res chain seq x y z
N SER A 1 5.08 -16.34 -8.22
CA SER A 1 4.23 -16.64 -7.04
C SER A 1 4.99 -17.53 -6.07
N VAL A 2 4.69 -17.37 -4.80
CA VAL A 2 5.20 -18.20 -3.72
C VAL A 2 4.01 -18.74 -2.94
N LYS A 3 4.05 -20.03 -2.64
CA LYS A 3 3.02 -20.70 -1.84
C LYS A 3 3.44 -20.68 -0.36
N LEU A 4 2.54 -20.29 0.52
CA LEU A 4 2.82 -20.11 1.94
C LEU A 4 2.48 -21.34 2.79
N ASN A 5 1.66 -22.27 2.25
CA ASN A 5 1.20 -23.48 2.96
C ASN A 5 1.53 -24.78 2.22
N GLU A 6 2.67 -24.86 1.53
CA GLU A 6 3.18 -26.13 1.00
C GLU A 6 3.67 -27.07 2.12
N GLU A 7 3.81 -28.35 1.80
CA GLU A 7 4.35 -29.37 2.71
C GLU A 7 5.70 -28.92 3.30
N GLY A 8 5.75 -28.81 4.63
CA GLY A 8 6.93 -28.33 5.36
C GLY A 8 6.80 -26.93 5.96
N SER A 9 5.69 -26.21 5.79
CA SER A 9 5.43 -24.97 6.52
C SER A 9 5.14 -25.26 7.99
N TYR A 10 5.89 -24.58 8.87
CA TYR A 10 6.04 -24.95 10.29
C TYR A 10 5.17 -24.12 11.25
N GLY A 11 4.09 -23.48 10.81
CA GLY A 11 3.30 -22.66 11.70
C GLY A 11 1.79 -22.81 11.52
N ASP A 12 1.03 -22.46 12.54
CA ASP A 12 -0.42 -22.52 12.51
C ASP A 12 -1.04 -21.20 12.05
N ILE A 13 -0.50 -20.08 12.49
CA ILE A 13 -1.03 -18.75 12.26
C ILE A 13 0.09 -17.84 11.75
N ILE A 14 -0.11 -17.18 10.63
CA ILE A 14 0.82 -16.18 10.08
C ILE A 14 0.52 -14.83 10.71
N THR A 15 1.57 -14.16 11.22
CA THR A 15 1.48 -12.83 11.84
C THR A 15 2.16 -11.74 11.01
N ASN A 16 3.26 -12.09 10.35
CA ASN A 16 4.01 -11.14 9.53
C ASN A 16 4.60 -11.80 8.29
N LEU A 17 4.70 -10.99 7.24
CA LEU A 17 5.36 -11.35 5.98
C LEU A 17 6.34 -10.25 5.60
N VAL A 18 7.60 -10.64 5.34
CA VAL A 18 8.62 -9.71 4.85
C VAL A 18 9.26 -10.29 3.59
N ILE A 19 9.26 -9.56 2.50
CA ILE A 19 10.00 -9.93 1.30
C ILE A 19 11.42 -9.40 1.44
N SER A 20 12.43 -10.25 1.30
CA SER A 20 13.82 -9.85 1.29
C SER A 20 14.46 -10.18 -0.06
N PHE A 21 15.34 -9.30 -0.54
CA PHE A 21 16.05 -9.47 -1.81
C PHE A 21 17.32 -8.62 -1.83
N GLU A 22 18.24 -8.99 -2.70
CA GLU A 22 19.47 -8.23 -2.96
C GLU A 22 19.45 -7.65 -4.36
N LEU A 23 19.84 -6.40 -4.45
CA LEU A 23 20.03 -5.70 -5.71
C LEU A 23 21.51 -5.70 -6.09
N PRO A 24 21.86 -5.93 -7.38
CA PRO A 24 23.21 -5.91 -7.86
C PRO A 24 23.83 -4.51 -7.71
N ASP A 25 25.17 -4.45 -7.63
CA ASP A 25 25.89 -3.19 -7.62
C ASP A 25 25.86 -2.54 -9.01
N ILE A 26 25.34 -1.32 -9.06
CA ILE A 26 25.28 -0.48 -10.27
C ILE A 26 26.21 0.74 -10.21
N SER A 27 27.06 0.84 -9.20
CA SER A 27 27.97 1.99 -9.00
C SER A 27 28.92 2.25 -10.17
N SER A 28 29.26 1.20 -10.92
CA SER A 28 30.11 1.27 -12.11
C SER A 28 29.37 1.56 -13.41
N LEU A 29 28.03 1.52 -13.39
CA LEU A 29 27.22 1.75 -14.58
C LEU A 29 27.13 3.25 -14.88
N LEU A 30 27.15 3.56 -16.17
CA LEU A 30 27.01 4.91 -16.68
C LEU A 30 25.87 4.94 -17.71
N THR A 31 25.14 6.06 -17.75
CA THR A 31 24.21 6.33 -18.85
C THR A 31 24.95 6.60 -20.14
N THR A 32 24.21 6.66 -21.26
CA THR A 32 24.74 7.03 -22.58
C THR A 32 25.51 8.39 -22.57
N GLY A 33 25.14 9.29 -21.63
CA GLY A 33 25.82 10.56 -21.39
C GLY A 33 27.00 10.49 -20.43
N GLY A 34 27.48 9.30 -20.02
CA GLY A 34 28.59 9.12 -19.08
C GLY A 34 28.28 9.48 -17.62
N ARG A 35 27.00 9.57 -17.24
CA ARG A 35 26.59 9.92 -15.88
C ARG A 35 26.33 8.66 -15.05
N LYS A 36 26.72 8.71 -13.79
CA LYS A 36 26.42 7.64 -12.82
C LYS A 36 24.93 7.46 -12.59
N VAL A 37 24.54 6.27 -12.19
CA VAL A 37 23.16 5.88 -11.90
C VAL A 37 23.03 5.42 -10.46
N ARG A 38 21.81 5.49 -9.96
CA ARG A 38 21.41 4.91 -8.66
C ARG A 38 20.00 4.29 -8.75
N TYR A 39 19.66 3.48 -7.79
CA TYR A 39 18.28 3.03 -7.61
C TYR A 39 17.39 4.18 -7.13
N SER A 40 16.11 4.11 -7.49
CA SER A 40 15.08 5.05 -7.04
C SER A 40 14.98 5.08 -5.50
N ASN A 41 14.56 6.22 -4.97
CA ASN A 41 14.25 6.33 -3.54
C ASN A 41 13.21 5.30 -3.12
N SER A 42 13.34 4.76 -1.90
CA SER A 42 12.48 3.68 -1.38
C SER A 42 12.43 2.46 -2.31
N ILE A 43 13.58 2.02 -2.81
CA ILE A 43 13.66 0.94 -3.82
C ILE A 43 13.00 -0.35 -3.33
N GLY A 44 13.06 -0.64 -2.02
CA GLY A 44 12.39 -1.79 -1.43
C GLY A 44 10.88 -1.83 -1.66
N ILE A 45 10.26 -0.67 -1.85
CA ILE A 45 8.84 -0.53 -2.21
C ILE A 45 8.69 -0.31 -3.71
N SER A 46 9.47 0.64 -4.27
CA SER A 46 9.32 1.14 -5.64
C SER A 46 9.56 0.09 -6.71
N LEU A 47 10.32 -0.96 -6.40
CA LEU A 47 10.59 -2.08 -7.30
C LEU A 47 9.32 -2.87 -7.65
N PHE A 48 8.35 -2.94 -6.75
CA PHE A 48 7.13 -3.68 -6.98
C PHE A 48 6.10 -2.83 -7.74
N GLU A 49 5.29 -3.49 -8.54
CA GLU A 49 4.08 -2.91 -9.14
C GLU A 49 2.87 -3.28 -8.27
N THR A 50 2.73 -4.56 -7.93
CA THR A 50 1.71 -5.09 -7.01
C THR A 50 2.25 -6.26 -6.20
N VAL A 51 1.73 -6.41 -4.99
CA VAL A 51 1.87 -7.61 -4.17
C VAL A 51 0.48 -8.06 -3.77
N GLU A 52 0.10 -9.27 -4.15
CA GLU A 52 -1.26 -9.79 -4.05
C GLU A 52 -1.30 -11.07 -3.23
N LEU A 53 -2.27 -11.17 -2.34
CA LEU A 53 -2.55 -12.37 -1.54
C LEU A 53 -3.76 -13.11 -2.11
N TYR A 54 -3.59 -14.40 -2.37
CA TYR A 54 -4.62 -15.29 -2.87
C TYR A 54 -4.89 -16.43 -1.88
N ILE A 55 -6.15 -16.81 -1.73
CA ILE A 55 -6.58 -18.00 -0.99
C ILE A 55 -7.53 -18.80 -1.90
N GLY A 56 -7.21 -20.06 -2.14
CA GLY A 56 -8.02 -20.93 -3.00
C GLY A 56 -8.20 -20.39 -4.43
N GLY A 57 -7.22 -19.64 -4.93
CA GLY A 57 -7.27 -19.01 -6.26
C GLY A 57 -8.02 -17.66 -6.30
N ASN A 58 -8.68 -17.25 -5.22
CA ASN A 58 -9.35 -15.95 -5.13
C ASN A 58 -8.41 -14.89 -4.56
N MET A 59 -8.36 -13.72 -5.18
CA MET A 59 -7.61 -12.59 -4.67
C MET A 59 -8.30 -12.04 -3.41
N ILE A 60 -7.56 -12.00 -2.31
CA ILE A 60 -8.06 -11.52 -1.03
C ILE A 60 -7.74 -10.05 -0.83
N ASP A 61 -6.48 -9.66 -1.08
CA ASP A 61 -6.06 -8.26 -0.96
C ASP A 61 -4.90 -7.98 -1.90
N ARG A 62 -4.78 -6.70 -2.30
CA ARG A 62 -3.73 -6.20 -3.19
C ARG A 62 -3.06 -4.98 -2.58
N GLN A 63 -1.75 -5.01 -2.52
CA GLN A 63 -0.94 -3.88 -2.11
C GLN A 63 -0.21 -3.26 -3.29
N THR A 64 -0.19 -1.94 -3.33
CA THR A 64 0.62 -1.16 -4.27
C THR A 64 1.70 -0.40 -3.51
N PRO A 65 2.81 -0.02 -4.17
CA PRO A 65 3.86 0.79 -3.56
C PRO A 65 3.33 2.04 -2.87
N GLU A 66 2.41 2.74 -3.52
CA GLU A 66 1.82 3.96 -2.98
C GLU A 66 1.04 3.69 -1.69
N MET A 67 0.26 2.60 -1.63
CA MET A 67 -0.49 2.30 -0.41
C MET A 67 0.41 1.91 0.75
N ILE A 68 1.49 1.17 0.50
CA ILE A 68 2.49 0.84 1.52
C ILE A 68 3.16 2.14 2.03
N ASP A 69 3.52 3.05 1.12
CA ASP A 69 4.10 4.36 1.49
C ASP A 69 3.09 5.22 2.29
N ILE A 70 1.82 5.28 1.88
CA ILE A 70 0.74 5.98 2.60
C ILE A 70 0.62 5.44 4.03
N LEU A 71 0.54 4.12 4.21
CA LEU A 71 0.42 3.51 5.53
C LEU A 71 1.66 3.77 6.39
N SER A 72 2.86 3.70 5.81
CA SER A 72 4.10 3.98 6.54
C SER A 72 4.18 5.44 7.02
N GLU A 73 3.68 6.38 6.23
CA GLU A 73 3.69 7.81 6.56
C GLU A 73 2.61 8.19 7.58
N THR A 74 1.43 7.57 7.49
CA THR A 74 0.26 7.99 8.28
C THR A 74 0.01 7.13 9.52
N HIS A 75 0.21 5.81 9.46
CA HIS A 75 -0.14 4.87 10.53
C HIS A 75 1.04 4.51 11.44
N PHE A 76 2.28 4.44 10.93
CA PHE A 76 3.41 4.07 11.75
C PHE A 76 3.78 5.22 12.70
N ASN A 77 4.09 4.91 13.95
CA ASN A 77 4.72 5.88 14.82
C ASN A 77 6.12 6.24 14.29
N THR A 78 6.66 7.37 14.70
CA THR A 78 7.94 7.89 14.19
C THR A 78 9.08 6.89 14.30
N HIS A 79 9.13 6.11 15.38
CA HIS A 79 10.19 5.13 15.59
C HIS A 79 10.09 3.96 14.60
N ILE A 80 8.90 3.39 14.46
CA ILE A 80 8.65 2.29 13.49
C ILE A 80 8.86 2.79 12.06
N ARG A 81 8.43 4.02 11.75
CA ARG A 81 8.61 4.63 10.44
C ARG A 81 10.08 4.77 10.07
N ASN A 82 10.92 5.27 10.99
CA ASN A 82 12.37 5.39 10.74
C ASN A 82 13.03 4.02 10.50
N ASN A 83 12.64 3.02 11.27
CA ASN A 83 13.14 1.65 11.04
C ASN A 83 12.69 1.12 9.67
N PHE A 84 11.42 1.32 9.32
CA PHE A 84 10.88 0.93 8.01
C PHE A 84 11.60 1.63 6.86
N ASP A 85 11.88 2.93 6.98
CA ASP A 85 12.61 3.71 5.98
C ASP A 85 14.00 3.09 5.69
N ASN A 86 14.71 2.65 6.73
CA ASN A 86 15.99 1.96 6.58
C ASN A 86 15.86 0.61 5.87
N LEU A 87 14.81 -0.16 6.19
CA LEU A 87 14.58 -1.48 5.57
C LEU A 87 14.32 -1.39 4.07
N VAL A 88 13.61 -0.34 3.63
CA VAL A 88 13.22 -0.15 2.23
C VAL A 88 14.14 0.77 1.44
N GLY A 89 15.20 1.29 2.06
CA GLY A 89 16.15 2.21 1.44
C GLY A 89 15.52 3.56 1.09
N LYS A 90 14.78 4.16 2.05
CA LYS A 90 14.15 5.47 1.89
C LYS A 90 15.08 6.56 2.41
N PHE A 91 15.27 7.59 1.61
CA PHE A 91 16.00 8.81 1.95
C PHE A 91 15.04 9.97 2.18
N GLU A 92 15.45 10.94 2.99
CA GLU A 92 14.64 12.11 3.32
C GLU A 92 14.37 13.00 2.10
N THR A 93 15.36 13.11 1.20
CA THR A 93 15.23 13.89 -0.02
C THR A 93 15.36 13.00 -1.27
N ASP A 94 14.77 13.45 -2.37
CA ASP A 94 14.95 12.85 -3.69
C ASP A 94 16.19 13.39 -4.40
N ASP A 95 17.02 14.19 -3.72
CA ASP A 95 18.24 14.74 -4.31
C ASP A 95 19.19 13.62 -4.74
N PHE A 96 19.78 13.78 -5.90
CA PHE A 96 20.66 12.77 -6.45
C PHE A 96 22.04 12.84 -5.80
N ASP A 97 22.37 11.78 -5.05
CA ASP A 97 23.75 11.50 -4.62
C ASP A 97 24.22 10.21 -5.31
N GLU A 98 25.20 10.35 -6.19
CA GLU A 98 25.75 9.25 -7.00
C GLU A 98 26.46 8.15 -6.19
N ASN A 99 26.70 8.37 -4.91
CA ASN A 99 27.36 7.41 -4.02
C ASN A 99 26.36 6.63 -3.15
N THR A 100 25.08 6.93 -3.24
CA THR A 100 24.05 6.29 -2.43
C THR A 100 23.16 5.39 -3.29
N ASN A 101 22.57 4.39 -2.65
CA ASN A 101 21.56 3.51 -3.23
C ASN A 101 22.00 2.81 -4.53
N THR A 102 23.23 2.37 -4.59
CA THR A 102 23.80 1.68 -5.76
C THR A 102 23.78 0.16 -5.63
N SER A 103 23.61 -0.38 -4.43
CA SER A 103 23.52 -1.82 -4.14
C SER A 103 22.95 -2.05 -2.76
N GLY A 104 22.57 -3.27 -2.43
CA GLY A 104 22.26 -3.66 -1.07
C GLY A 104 21.19 -4.72 -0.95
N ARG A 105 20.99 -5.17 0.30
CA ARG A 105 19.88 -6.04 0.69
C ARG A 105 18.76 -5.19 1.25
N PHE A 106 17.55 -5.42 0.74
CA PHE A 106 16.34 -4.70 1.13
C PHE A 106 15.31 -5.65 1.71
N TYR A 107 14.48 -5.11 2.59
CA TYR A 107 13.42 -5.84 3.25
C TYR A 107 12.12 -5.05 3.10
N LEU A 108 11.08 -5.69 2.56
CA LEU A 108 9.75 -5.10 2.41
C LEU A 108 8.78 -5.78 3.38
N PRO A 109 8.52 -5.22 4.57
CA PRO A 109 7.42 -5.66 5.42
C PRO A 109 6.09 -5.40 4.75
N LEU A 110 5.31 -6.45 4.51
CA LEU A 110 4.00 -6.33 3.88
C LEU A 110 2.96 -5.78 4.85
N GLN A 111 1.94 -5.13 4.30
CA GLN A 111 0.92 -4.40 5.06
C GLN A 111 -0.47 -5.01 4.90
N PHE A 112 -0.57 -6.35 4.78
CA PHE A 112 -1.85 -7.04 4.84
C PHE A 112 -2.49 -6.89 6.23
N TRP A 113 -3.80 -7.09 6.36
CA TRP A 113 -4.50 -6.90 7.62
C TRP A 113 -3.82 -7.60 8.80
N PHE A 114 -3.36 -8.83 8.60
CA PHE A 114 -2.69 -9.62 9.65
C PHE A 114 -1.24 -9.19 9.94
N CYS A 115 -0.63 -8.38 9.07
CA CYS A 115 0.70 -7.81 9.29
C CYS A 115 0.66 -6.45 10.01
N ARG A 116 -0.51 -5.79 10.06
CA ARG A 116 -0.68 -4.45 10.64
C ARG A 116 -1.03 -4.46 12.12
N THR A 117 -1.53 -5.58 12.62
CA THR A 117 -1.99 -5.71 14.01
C THR A 117 -0.83 -6.05 14.94
N ASN A 118 -0.44 -5.10 15.77
CA ASN A 118 0.66 -5.30 16.72
C ASN A 118 0.22 -5.82 18.10
N VAL A 119 -1.06 -5.78 18.44
CA VAL A 119 -1.53 -5.98 19.83
C VAL A 119 -2.48 -7.16 19.98
N ASP A 120 -3.43 -7.37 19.09
CA ASP A 120 -4.40 -8.46 19.20
C ASP A 120 -4.24 -9.48 18.05
N LYS A 121 -3.79 -10.67 18.43
CA LYS A 121 -3.51 -11.79 17.51
C LYS A 121 -4.77 -12.45 16.93
N GLN A 122 -5.96 -11.90 17.19
CA GLN A 122 -7.24 -12.44 16.71
C GLN A 122 -7.47 -12.28 15.20
N PHE A 123 -6.77 -11.31 14.58
CA PHE A 123 -6.93 -10.96 13.17
C PHE A 123 -5.82 -11.52 12.28
N ASN A 124 -4.97 -12.38 12.82
CA ASN A 124 -3.90 -13.04 12.09
C ASN A 124 -4.48 -14.07 11.11
N LEU A 125 -3.69 -14.47 10.12
CA LEU A 125 -4.12 -15.45 9.11
C LEU A 125 -4.01 -16.88 9.65
N PRO A 126 -5.13 -17.57 9.96
CA PRO A 126 -5.13 -18.91 10.50
C PRO A 126 -4.88 -19.95 9.39
N MET A 127 -3.63 -20.12 9.01
CA MET A 127 -3.22 -20.97 7.89
C MET A 127 -3.66 -22.43 8.09
N PHE A 128 -3.60 -22.95 9.32
CA PHE A 128 -3.98 -24.32 9.64
C PHE A 128 -5.49 -24.61 9.39
N LEU A 129 -6.34 -23.58 9.39
CA LEU A 129 -7.76 -23.72 9.04
C LEU A 129 -8.00 -23.77 7.53
N LEU A 130 -7.02 -23.40 6.70
CA LEU A 130 -7.08 -23.34 5.24
C LEU A 130 -6.42 -24.56 4.58
N TYR A 131 -6.57 -25.73 5.18
CA TYR A 131 -5.89 -26.96 4.75
C TYR A 131 -6.34 -27.51 3.38
N ASN A 132 -7.45 -27.03 2.82
CA ASN A 132 -7.92 -27.42 1.49
C ASN A 132 -7.71 -26.30 0.44
N ASP A 133 -7.21 -25.13 0.85
CA ASP A 133 -6.94 -24.02 -0.05
C ASP A 133 -5.46 -23.68 -0.06
N LEU A 134 -4.98 -23.35 -1.25
CA LEU A 134 -3.63 -22.86 -1.43
C LEU A 134 -3.56 -21.37 -1.09
N ILE A 135 -2.61 -20.98 -0.26
CA ILE A 135 -2.32 -19.59 0.07
C ILE A 135 -1.12 -19.16 -0.78
N GLU A 136 -1.32 -18.20 -1.67
CA GLU A 136 -0.28 -17.73 -2.59
C GLU A 136 -0.01 -16.23 -2.42
N LEU A 137 1.27 -15.89 -2.42
CA LEU A 137 1.73 -14.50 -2.57
C LEU A 137 2.22 -14.31 -4.01
N ARG A 138 1.61 -13.39 -4.76
CA ARG A 138 1.99 -13.05 -6.12
C ARG A 138 2.57 -11.65 -6.15
N CYS A 139 3.82 -11.53 -6.60
CA CYS A 139 4.51 -10.27 -6.73
C CYS A 139 4.71 -9.94 -8.20
N LYS A 140 4.27 -8.76 -8.63
CA LYS A 140 4.60 -8.18 -9.93
C LYS A 140 5.62 -7.08 -9.71
N MET A 141 6.73 -7.13 -10.44
CA MET A 141 7.82 -6.18 -10.31
C MET A 141 7.93 -5.30 -11.55
N LYS A 142 8.44 -4.09 -11.35
CA LYS A 142 8.85 -3.17 -12.41
C LYS A 142 10.16 -3.63 -13.04
N THR A 143 10.43 -3.18 -14.24
CA THR A 143 11.73 -3.38 -14.88
C THR A 143 12.79 -2.49 -14.25
N PHE A 144 14.07 -2.87 -14.32
CA PHE A 144 15.17 -2.06 -13.78
C PHE A 144 15.24 -0.67 -14.42
N ASN A 145 14.94 -0.55 -15.72
CA ASN A 145 14.91 0.75 -16.41
C ASN A 145 13.89 1.72 -15.79
N GLN A 146 12.87 1.25 -15.11
CA GLN A 146 11.88 2.09 -14.43
C GLN A 146 12.33 2.52 -13.03
N VAL A 147 13.27 1.82 -12.42
CA VAL A 147 13.69 2.02 -11.02
C VAL A 147 15.17 2.41 -10.87
N VAL A 148 15.87 2.63 -11.97
CA VAL A 148 17.24 3.15 -11.99
C VAL A 148 17.22 4.53 -12.63
N THR A 149 17.85 5.51 -11.99
CA THR A 149 17.87 6.91 -12.44
C THR A 149 19.29 7.48 -12.45
N ASN A 150 19.48 8.56 -13.19
CA ASN A 150 20.70 9.37 -13.16
C ASN A 150 20.44 10.74 -12.51
N ALA A 151 21.47 11.61 -12.47
CA ALA A 151 21.36 12.95 -11.90
C ALA A 151 20.31 13.84 -12.59
N ASP A 152 20.03 13.61 -13.88
CA ASP A 152 18.98 14.33 -14.62
C ASP A 152 17.62 13.69 -14.45
N PHE A 153 17.52 12.64 -13.63
CA PHE A 153 16.31 11.84 -13.45
C PHE A 153 15.74 11.29 -14.78
N ASN A 154 16.63 10.91 -15.69
CA ASN A 154 16.25 10.31 -16.95
C ASN A 154 16.30 8.78 -16.85
N THR A 155 15.15 8.13 -16.94
CA THR A 155 15.01 6.67 -16.88
C THR A 155 14.99 6.01 -18.26
N THR A 156 15.01 6.79 -19.34
CA THR A 156 14.85 6.27 -20.71
C THR A 156 16.14 5.66 -21.28
N ASP A 157 17.26 5.90 -20.63
CA ASP A 157 18.53 5.34 -21.07
C ASP A 157 18.56 3.83 -20.84
N SER A 158 18.77 3.07 -21.91
CA SER A 158 19.02 1.63 -21.83
C SER A 158 20.35 1.41 -21.11
N LEU A 159 20.33 0.73 -19.99
CA LEU A 159 21.55 0.40 -19.23
C LEU A 159 22.43 -0.65 -19.93
N GLY A 160 21.96 -1.23 -21.05
CA GLY A 160 22.71 -2.20 -21.85
C GLY A 160 23.05 -3.51 -21.12
N THR A 161 22.62 -3.67 -19.88
CA THR A 161 22.90 -4.83 -19.04
C THR A 161 21.62 -5.46 -18.52
N THR A 162 21.59 -6.80 -18.41
CA THR A 162 20.50 -7.52 -17.77
C THR A 162 20.78 -7.58 -16.27
N LEU A 163 20.17 -6.68 -15.51
CA LEU A 163 20.22 -6.73 -14.05
C LEU A 163 19.22 -7.78 -13.55
N GLN A 164 19.61 -8.51 -12.51
CA GLN A 164 18.76 -9.54 -11.88
C GLN A 164 18.81 -9.37 -10.36
N ILE A 165 17.67 -9.60 -9.74
CA ILE A 165 17.56 -9.69 -8.29
C ILE A 165 18.19 -11.00 -7.84
N SER A 166 19.00 -10.94 -6.78
CA SER A 166 19.59 -12.12 -6.15
C SER A 166 18.94 -12.40 -4.80
N ASN A 167 19.00 -13.67 -4.39
CA ASN A 167 18.53 -14.17 -3.09
C ASN A 167 17.12 -13.69 -2.69
N PRO A 168 16.11 -13.75 -3.59
CA PRO A 168 14.75 -13.40 -3.20
C PRO A 168 14.24 -14.43 -2.20
N ASN A 169 13.72 -13.95 -1.06
CA ASN A 169 13.17 -14.79 0.00
C ASN A 169 11.96 -14.15 0.65
N ILE A 170 11.07 -14.98 1.23
CA ILE A 170 9.96 -14.53 2.07
C ILE A 170 10.22 -15.00 3.48
N ILE A 171 10.34 -14.06 4.39
CA ILE A 171 10.44 -14.30 5.83
C ILE A 171 9.01 -14.29 6.37
N VAL A 172 8.63 -15.37 7.03
CA VAL A 172 7.29 -15.53 7.60
C VAL A 172 7.41 -15.72 9.09
N GLU A 173 6.67 -14.94 9.86
CA GLU A 173 6.53 -15.11 11.30
C GLU A 173 5.27 -15.91 11.59
N TYR A 174 5.41 -16.95 12.40
CA TYR A 174 4.33 -17.85 12.76
C TYR A 174 4.08 -17.90 14.26
N ILE A 175 2.82 -18.14 14.63
CA ILE A 175 2.44 -18.62 15.94
C ILE A 175 2.17 -20.12 15.85
N LEU A 176 2.69 -20.87 16.81
CA LEU A 176 2.37 -22.27 17.01
C LEU A 176 1.31 -22.37 18.10
N LEU A 177 0.25 -23.10 17.82
CA LEU A 177 -0.80 -23.41 18.80
C LEU A 177 -0.48 -24.70 19.57
N ASP A 178 -0.99 -24.77 20.80
CA ASP A 178 -1.04 -26.05 21.52
C ASP A 178 -1.91 -27.06 20.75
N GLU A 179 -1.53 -28.33 20.77
CA GLU A 179 -2.20 -29.39 20.02
C GLU A 179 -3.71 -29.49 20.36
N LYS A 180 -4.08 -29.27 21.61
CA LYS A 180 -5.48 -29.29 22.06
C LYS A 180 -6.30 -28.15 21.48
N GLU A 181 -5.72 -26.94 21.47
CA GLU A 181 -6.38 -25.76 20.92
C GLU A 181 -6.50 -25.86 19.39
N ARG A 182 -5.42 -26.29 18.73
CA ARG A 182 -5.41 -26.55 17.28
C ARG A 182 -6.52 -27.53 16.89
N LYS A 183 -6.62 -28.66 17.59
CA LYS A 183 -7.66 -29.68 17.34
C LYS A 183 -9.05 -29.13 17.58
N ARG A 184 -9.27 -28.39 18.67
CA ARG A 184 -10.55 -27.75 19.00
C ARG A 184 -11.00 -26.79 17.89
N MET A 185 -10.11 -25.91 17.44
CA MET A 185 -10.43 -24.94 16.37
C MET A 185 -10.72 -25.64 15.03
N LEU A 186 -9.97 -26.71 14.70
CA LEU A 186 -10.26 -27.51 13.50
C LEU A 186 -11.64 -28.17 13.57
N GLU A 187 -11.98 -28.79 14.70
CA GLU A 187 -13.32 -29.41 14.89
C GLU A 187 -14.44 -28.38 14.79
N LEU A 188 -14.26 -27.17 15.30
CA LEU A 188 -15.20 -26.06 15.16
C LEU A 188 -15.36 -25.64 13.72
N SER A 189 -14.27 -25.49 12.97
CA SER A 189 -14.30 -25.07 11.56
C SER A 189 -14.97 -26.09 10.63
N MET A 190 -14.98 -27.37 11.02
CA MET A 190 -15.72 -28.43 10.32
C MET A 190 -17.24 -28.36 10.58
N LYS A 191 -17.64 -27.93 11.77
CA LYS A 191 -19.05 -27.84 12.16
C LYS A 191 -19.69 -26.53 11.75
N GLU A 192 -18.99 -25.42 11.97
CA GLU A 192 -19.49 -24.06 11.80
C GLU A 192 -18.52 -23.21 10.98
N THR A 193 -19.07 -22.27 10.20
CA THR A 193 -18.25 -21.29 9.48
C THR A 193 -17.59 -20.36 10.49
N GLN A 194 -16.26 -20.23 10.38
CA GLN A 194 -15.49 -19.27 11.16
C GLN A 194 -15.40 -17.96 10.40
N PHE A 195 -15.56 -16.82 11.10
CA PHE A 195 -15.60 -15.49 10.51
C PHE A 195 -14.40 -14.69 11.04
N PHE A 196 -13.60 -14.15 10.13
CA PHE A 196 -12.46 -13.30 10.44
C PHE A 196 -12.67 -11.92 9.82
N LEU A 197 -12.70 -10.88 10.64
CA LEU A 197 -12.74 -9.51 10.15
C LEU A 197 -11.39 -9.19 9.51
N ILE A 198 -11.44 -8.64 8.31
CA ILE A 198 -10.24 -8.24 7.55
C ILE A 198 -10.40 -6.82 7.03
N ASN A 199 -9.27 -6.19 6.76
CA ASN A 199 -9.23 -4.90 6.07
C ASN A 199 -8.64 -5.09 4.68
N GLN A 200 -9.30 -4.53 3.69
CA GLN A 200 -8.87 -4.56 2.29
C GLN A 200 -8.67 -3.14 1.77
N VAL A 201 -7.95 -3.02 0.66
CA VAL A 201 -7.69 -1.75 -0.01
C VAL A 201 -8.36 -1.73 -1.38
N GLN A 202 -9.16 -0.69 -1.63
CA GLN A 202 -9.70 -0.37 -2.94
C GLN A 202 -8.98 0.84 -3.52
N LYS A 203 -8.90 0.94 -4.85
CA LYS A 203 -8.21 2.01 -5.55
C LYS A 203 -9.03 2.52 -6.72
N ILE A 204 -9.14 3.84 -6.84
CA ILE A 204 -9.59 4.57 -8.03
C ILE A 204 -8.41 5.34 -8.60
N GLN A 205 -8.31 5.40 -9.92
CA GLN A 205 -7.28 6.14 -10.61
C GLN A 205 -7.89 7.00 -11.73
N VAL A 206 -7.52 8.27 -11.75
CA VAL A 206 -8.03 9.26 -12.72
C VAL A 206 -6.86 9.99 -13.36
N SER A 207 -6.81 10.05 -14.70
CA SER A 207 -5.82 10.85 -15.42
C SER A 207 -6.15 12.33 -15.31
N VAL A 208 -5.14 13.14 -15.01
CA VAL A 208 -5.23 14.60 -14.87
C VAL A 208 -4.44 15.25 -15.99
N PRO A 209 -5.10 15.93 -16.95
CA PRO A 209 -4.42 16.71 -17.99
C PRO A 209 -3.61 17.86 -17.40
N ALA A 210 -2.65 18.38 -18.17
CA ALA A 210 -1.91 19.57 -17.78
C ALA A 210 -2.84 20.78 -17.62
N ASN A 211 -2.51 21.67 -16.69
CA ASN A 211 -3.23 22.90 -16.40
C ASN A 211 -4.71 22.68 -16.02
N SER A 212 -5.00 21.55 -15.39
CA SER A 212 -6.34 21.24 -14.90
C SER A 212 -6.74 22.18 -13.76
N GLY A 213 -7.94 22.75 -13.84
CA GLY A 213 -8.47 23.61 -12.80
C GLY A 213 -9.13 22.81 -11.67
N SER A 214 -10.27 22.18 -11.94
CA SER A 214 -10.99 21.36 -10.96
C SER A 214 -11.60 20.13 -11.61
N PHE A 215 -11.70 19.06 -10.80
CA PHE A 215 -12.28 17.77 -11.18
C PHE A 215 -13.30 17.33 -10.15
N LYS A 216 -14.47 16.93 -10.62
CA LYS A 216 -15.40 16.11 -9.89
C LYS A 216 -15.18 14.65 -10.22
N ILE A 217 -14.92 13.84 -9.20
CA ILE A 217 -14.63 12.43 -9.34
C ILE A 217 -15.71 11.65 -8.62
N GLU A 218 -16.38 10.77 -9.36
CA GLU A 218 -17.36 9.85 -8.79
C GLU A 218 -16.63 8.71 -8.07
N LEU A 219 -17.00 8.47 -6.81
CA LEU A 219 -16.46 7.42 -5.98
C LEU A 219 -17.32 6.13 -6.01
N LYS A 220 -18.22 5.99 -6.99
CA LYS A 220 -19.15 4.85 -7.13
C LYS A 220 -18.47 3.49 -7.28
N GLN A 221 -17.20 3.47 -7.65
CA GLN A 221 -16.42 2.23 -7.74
C GLN A 221 -16.03 1.70 -6.36
N LEU A 222 -15.97 2.58 -5.34
CA LEU A 222 -15.74 2.17 -3.97
C LEU A 222 -17.01 1.53 -3.39
N LYS A 223 -16.84 0.43 -2.66
CA LYS A 223 -17.94 -0.37 -2.11
C LYS A 223 -17.67 -0.71 -0.64
N TYR A 224 -18.72 -1.17 0.02
CA TYR A 224 -18.69 -1.72 1.37
C TYR A 224 -18.43 -0.67 2.46
N LEU A 225 -18.03 -1.13 3.62
CA LEU A 225 -17.85 -0.35 4.85
C LEU A 225 -16.48 0.30 4.86
N ILE A 226 -16.37 1.51 4.30
CA ILE A 226 -15.11 2.26 4.23
C ILE A 226 -14.84 2.97 5.55
N THR A 227 -13.60 2.83 6.04
CA THR A 227 -13.09 3.47 7.25
C THR A 227 -12.31 4.74 6.96
N GLN A 228 -11.55 4.74 5.87
CA GLN A 228 -10.65 5.83 5.50
C GLN A 228 -10.54 6.00 4.00
N LEU A 229 -10.33 7.26 3.59
CA LEU A 229 -9.96 7.63 2.24
C LEU A 229 -8.58 8.30 2.26
N PHE A 230 -7.78 8.02 1.24
CA PHE A 230 -6.51 8.70 0.97
C PHE A 230 -6.47 9.09 -0.50
N TRP A 231 -5.86 10.22 -0.80
CA TRP A 231 -5.61 10.59 -2.19
C TRP A 231 -4.27 11.26 -2.35
N ILE A 232 -3.64 10.95 -3.48
CA ILE A 232 -2.32 11.44 -3.87
C ILE A 232 -2.33 11.81 -5.35
N TYR A 233 -1.58 12.83 -5.70
CA TYR A 233 -1.32 13.17 -7.09
C TYR A 233 0.11 12.78 -7.47
N LYS A 234 0.26 12.13 -8.63
CA LYS A 234 1.54 11.71 -9.20
C LYS A 234 1.73 12.34 -10.57
N SER A 235 2.73 13.18 -10.72
CA SER A 235 3.10 13.72 -12.02
C SER A 235 3.80 12.66 -12.87
N ASP A 236 3.42 12.57 -14.16
CA ASP A 236 4.03 11.63 -15.10
C ASP A 236 5.53 11.89 -15.28
N ASN A 237 5.96 13.15 -15.23
CA ASN A 237 7.37 13.53 -15.30
C ASN A 237 8.17 12.94 -14.13
N LYS A 238 7.61 12.94 -12.92
CA LYS A 238 8.27 12.34 -11.75
C LYS A 238 8.30 10.82 -11.83
N VAL A 239 7.23 10.20 -12.30
CA VAL A 239 7.19 8.75 -12.53
C VAL A 239 8.21 8.36 -13.60
N ALA A 240 8.26 9.06 -14.72
CA ALA A 240 9.24 8.85 -15.78
C ALA A 240 10.68 9.07 -15.33
N SER A 241 10.91 9.93 -14.33
CA SER A 241 12.23 10.16 -13.72
C SER A 241 12.56 9.22 -12.54
N GLY A 242 11.79 8.13 -12.34
CA GLY A 242 12.02 7.17 -11.26
C GLY A 242 11.61 7.65 -9.86
N ARG A 243 11.01 8.82 -9.72
CA ARG A 243 10.51 9.36 -8.44
C ARG A 243 9.08 8.89 -8.17
N HIS A 244 8.89 7.58 -8.08
CA HIS A 244 7.57 6.92 -8.04
C HIS A 244 6.72 7.30 -6.83
N LEU A 245 7.34 7.63 -5.70
CA LEU A 245 6.68 7.93 -4.42
C LEU A 245 6.81 9.41 -4.02
N ASN A 246 6.98 10.28 -4.99
CA ASN A 246 7.02 11.73 -4.80
C ASN A 246 5.68 12.34 -5.24
N TYR A 247 4.97 12.98 -4.30
CA TYR A 247 3.62 13.51 -4.50
C TYR A 247 3.56 15.04 -4.47
N ASN A 248 4.71 15.71 -4.46
CA ASN A 248 4.76 17.17 -4.48
C ASN A 248 4.81 17.74 -5.91
N TYR A 249 4.50 19.02 -6.03
CA TYR A 249 4.72 19.83 -7.22
C TYR A 249 5.48 21.09 -6.80
N ASN A 250 6.69 21.31 -7.37
CA ASN A 250 7.58 22.42 -6.98
C ASN A 250 7.72 22.55 -5.45
N ASP A 251 7.94 21.42 -4.77
CA ASP A 251 8.06 21.28 -3.32
C ASP A 251 6.83 21.78 -2.51
N SER A 252 5.71 21.90 -3.18
CA SER A 252 4.43 22.31 -2.61
C SER A 252 3.33 21.30 -2.88
N ASN A 253 2.16 21.52 -2.25
CA ASN A 253 0.97 20.73 -2.48
C ASN A 253 0.46 20.94 -3.92
N PRO A 254 0.28 19.88 -4.71
CA PRO A 254 -0.29 19.99 -6.06
C PRO A 254 -1.79 20.33 -6.07
N LEU A 255 -2.48 20.14 -4.95
CA LEU A 255 -3.90 20.40 -4.81
C LEU A 255 -4.12 21.73 -4.07
N ASN A 256 -5.18 22.44 -4.46
CA ASN A 256 -5.56 23.72 -3.87
C ASN A 256 -6.72 23.54 -2.88
N THR A 257 -7.86 23.02 -3.33
CA THR A 257 -9.03 22.78 -2.46
C THR A 257 -9.64 21.41 -2.70
N VAL A 258 -10.28 20.86 -1.65
CA VAL A 258 -10.98 19.59 -1.71
C VAL A 258 -12.32 19.70 -0.98
N GLN A 259 -13.36 19.05 -1.53
CA GLN A 259 -14.67 18.89 -0.93
C GLN A 259 -15.19 17.47 -1.18
N ILE A 260 -15.78 16.84 -0.17
CA ILE A 260 -16.43 15.53 -0.29
C ILE A 260 -17.94 15.76 -0.19
N THR A 261 -18.70 15.18 -1.11
CA THR A 261 -20.16 15.29 -1.14
C THR A 261 -20.80 13.92 -1.27
N PHE A 262 -21.88 13.71 -0.54
CA PHE A 262 -22.72 12.52 -0.62
C PHE A 262 -24.15 12.92 -0.99
N GLU A 263 -24.70 12.34 -2.05
CA GLU A 263 -26.06 12.62 -2.51
C GLU A 263 -26.38 14.12 -2.70
N LYS A 264 -25.35 14.88 -3.15
CA LYS A 264 -25.38 16.35 -3.31
C LYS A 264 -25.43 17.13 -1.99
N GLN A 265 -25.20 16.49 -0.87
CA GLN A 265 -25.02 17.14 0.43
C GLN A 265 -23.52 17.16 0.77
N ASP A 266 -23.07 18.24 1.34
CA ASP A 266 -21.66 18.38 1.73
C ASP A 266 -21.35 17.50 2.92
N ALA A 267 -20.51 16.47 2.72
CA ALA A 267 -19.95 15.68 3.80
C ALA A 267 -18.80 16.41 4.50
N THR A 268 -18.10 17.28 3.75
CA THR A 268 -17.14 18.24 4.26
C THR A 268 -17.39 19.59 3.64
N ASP A 269 -17.11 20.67 4.38
CA ASP A 269 -16.97 21.99 3.76
C ASP A 269 -15.84 21.95 2.73
N LYS A 270 -15.88 22.90 1.78
CA LYS A 270 -14.76 23.09 0.86
C LYS A 270 -13.57 23.63 1.64
N GLN A 271 -12.54 22.82 1.78
CA GLN A 271 -11.34 23.10 2.56
C GLN A 271 -10.11 23.28 1.67
N ASP A 272 -9.12 24.03 2.17
CA ASP A 272 -7.76 24.00 1.62
C ASP A 272 -7.20 22.57 1.66
N ALA A 273 -6.47 22.18 0.63
CA ALA A 273 -5.97 20.81 0.54
C ALA A 273 -5.01 20.45 1.70
N ASN A 274 -4.30 21.43 2.28
CA ASN A 274 -3.43 21.17 3.44
C ASN A 274 -4.21 20.83 4.71
N TYR A 275 -5.51 21.15 4.79
CA TYR A 275 -6.35 20.68 5.88
C TYR A 275 -6.33 19.15 5.96
N PHE A 276 -6.41 18.46 4.81
CA PHE A 276 -6.41 16.99 4.74
C PHE A 276 -5.01 16.37 4.91
N VAL A 277 -3.95 17.17 4.87
CA VAL A 277 -2.57 16.74 5.12
C VAL A 277 -2.15 16.98 6.58
N LEU A 278 -2.66 18.03 7.22
CA LEU A 278 -2.19 18.49 8.53
C LEU A 278 -3.25 18.32 9.62
N VAL A 279 -4.46 18.81 9.38
CA VAL A 279 -5.52 18.87 10.41
C VAL A 279 -6.22 17.51 10.55
N GLU A 280 -6.65 16.92 9.46
CA GLU A 280 -7.31 15.62 9.48
C GLU A 280 -6.45 14.52 10.13
N PRO A 281 -5.16 14.34 9.75
CA PRO A 281 -4.31 13.38 10.45
C PRO A 281 -4.19 13.66 11.96
N TYR A 282 -4.06 14.93 12.34
CA TYR A 282 -3.96 15.31 13.76
C TYR A 282 -5.23 14.94 14.55
N LEU A 283 -6.41 15.25 14.00
CA LEU A 283 -7.69 14.96 14.66
C LEU A 283 -7.92 13.45 14.82
N ASN A 284 -7.47 12.66 13.84
CA ASN A 284 -7.63 11.22 13.80
C ASN A 284 -6.42 10.46 14.39
N LYS A 285 -5.54 11.11 15.13
CA LYS A 285 -4.35 10.52 15.75
C LYS A 285 -3.41 9.82 14.77
N LEU A 286 -3.49 10.14 13.50
CA LEU A 286 -2.54 9.72 12.48
C LEU A 286 -1.27 10.58 12.59
N ASN A 287 -0.18 10.11 12.01
CA ASN A 287 1.00 10.96 11.88
C ASN A 287 0.82 11.95 10.73
N ASN A 288 1.40 13.12 10.86
CA ASN A 288 1.56 14.03 9.72
C ASN A 288 2.51 13.40 8.71
N PRO A 289 2.05 13.15 7.47
CA PRO A 289 2.91 12.62 6.43
C PRO A 289 3.97 13.65 6.03
N ARG A 290 5.17 13.18 5.71
CA ARG A 290 6.27 14.01 5.18
C ARG A 290 6.08 14.37 3.69
N LYS A 291 4.98 13.90 3.11
CA LYS A 291 4.61 14.06 1.71
C LYS A 291 3.16 14.54 1.61
N TYR A 292 2.74 15.03 0.46
CA TYR A 292 1.35 15.47 0.25
C TYR A 292 0.41 14.26 0.05
N ILE A 293 0.18 13.56 1.14
CA ILE A 293 -0.80 12.48 1.29
C ILE A 293 -2.00 13.08 2.01
N HIS A 294 -3.12 13.16 1.33
CA HIS A 294 -4.36 13.70 1.87
C HIS A 294 -5.16 12.56 2.49
N THR A 295 -5.76 12.81 3.64
CA THR A 295 -6.50 11.78 4.39
C THR A 295 -7.89 12.29 4.79
N PHE A 296 -8.85 11.38 4.84
CA PHE A 296 -10.15 11.60 5.47
C PHE A 296 -10.60 10.33 6.14
N SER A 297 -11.08 10.42 7.38
CA SER A 297 -11.47 9.26 8.17
C SER A 297 -12.95 9.29 8.55
N PHE A 298 -13.64 8.17 8.35
CA PHE A 298 -14.95 7.89 8.91
C PHE A 298 -14.86 7.21 10.28
N SER A 299 -13.67 6.70 10.61
CA SER A 299 -13.35 6.02 11.85
C SER A 299 -12.89 7.03 12.91
N ILE A 300 -13.28 6.84 14.16
CA ILE A 300 -12.86 7.66 15.30
C ILE A 300 -11.38 7.40 15.65
N ASP A 301 -10.93 6.16 15.51
CA ASP A 301 -9.53 5.77 15.69
C ASP A 301 -9.12 4.83 14.54
N PRO A 302 -8.64 5.40 13.43
CA PRO A 302 -8.33 4.63 12.24
C PRO A 302 -7.10 3.72 12.37
N LYS A 303 -6.33 3.84 13.44
CA LYS A 303 -5.23 2.91 13.77
C LYS A 303 -5.72 1.65 14.47
N MET A 304 -6.91 1.70 15.08
CA MET A 304 -7.54 0.55 15.72
C MET A 304 -8.25 -0.28 14.65
N LEU A 305 -7.55 -1.27 14.12
CA LEU A 305 -8.06 -2.13 13.05
C LEU A 305 -8.87 -3.31 13.59
N GLU A 306 -8.67 -3.65 14.86
CA GLU A 306 -9.24 -4.83 15.50
C GLU A 306 -10.74 -4.69 15.81
N GLN A 307 -11.21 -3.48 16.04
CA GLN A 307 -12.60 -3.22 16.34
C GLN A 307 -13.15 -2.10 15.46
N PRO A 308 -14.24 -2.33 14.71
CA PRO A 308 -14.90 -1.28 13.96
C PRO A 308 -15.37 -0.15 14.88
N ASN A 309 -14.90 1.08 14.60
CA ASN A 309 -15.18 2.26 15.42
C ASN A 309 -15.63 3.47 14.60
N GLY A 310 -16.24 3.20 13.47
CA GLY A 310 -16.81 4.16 12.53
C GLY A 310 -16.54 3.75 11.09
N VAL A 311 -17.58 3.78 10.28
CA VAL A 311 -17.55 3.40 8.86
C VAL A 311 -18.59 4.20 8.09
N CYS A 312 -18.36 4.32 6.79
CA CYS A 312 -19.36 4.80 5.83
C CYS A 312 -19.64 3.71 4.80
N ASN A 313 -20.92 3.34 4.63
CA ASN A 313 -21.30 2.29 3.69
C ASN A 313 -21.46 2.85 2.28
N PHE A 314 -20.39 2.77 1.49
CA PHE A 314 -20.39 3.28 0.11
C PHE A 314 -21.28 2.48 -0.85
N SER A 315 -21.70 1.28 -0.47
CA SER A 315 -22.67 0.52 -1.27
C SER A 315 -24.08 1.09 -1.21
N GLU A 316 -24.40 1.89 -0.19
CA GLU A 316 -25.71 2.51 0.01
C GLU A 316 -25.77 3.96 -0.47
N ILE A 317 -24.61 4.61 -0.67
CA ILE A 317 -24.56 6.01 -1.14
C ILE A 317 -24.68 6.02 -2.67
N HIS A 318 -25.71 6.69 -3.19
CA HIS A 318 -25.97 6.72 -4.64
C HIS A 318 -24.96 7.55 -5.42
N ASN A 319 -24.54 8.69 -4.90
CA ASN A 319 -23.66 9.64 -5.58
C ASN A 319 -22.55 10.14 -4.62
N PRO A 320 -21.57 9.29 -4.25
CA PRO A 320 -20.41 9.76 -3.52
C PRO A 320 -19.45 10.43 -4.52
N GLU A 321 -19.08 11.68 -4.26
CA GLU A 321 -18.21 12.49 -5.12
C GLU A 321 -17.12 13.16 -4.29
N ILE A 322 -15.97 13.39 -4.91
CA ILE A 322 -14.92 14.26 -4.40
C ILE A 322 -14.61 15.33 -5.47
N ASP A 323 -14.70 16.59 -5.08
CA ASP A 323 -14.36 17.75 -5.92
C ASP A 323 -12.96 18.23 -5.51
N ILE A 324 -12.02 18.21 -6.44
CA ILE A 324 -10.62 18.56 -6.20
C ILE A 324 -10.23 19.67 -7.18
N SER A 325 -9.72 20.78 -6.67
CA SER A 325 -9.05 21.79 -7.49
C SER A 325 -7.53 21.69 -7.36
N PHE A 326 -6.85 21.95 -8.46
CA PHE A 326 -5.39 21.91 -8.56
C PHE A 326 -4.80 23.32 -8.51
N VAL A 327 -3.52 23.40 -8.18
CA VAL A 327 -2.73 24.63 -8.34
C VAL A 327 -2.50 24.93 -9.82
N ASP A 328 -2.19 26.18 -10.12
CA ASP A 328 -1.92 26.60 -11.50
C ASP A 328 -0.72 25.86 -12.11
N ASN A 329 -0.80 25.57 -13.40
CA ASN A 329 0.24 24.91 -14.18
C ASN A 329 0.61 23.50 -13.71
N VAL A 330 -0.31 22.78 -13.05
CA VAL A 330 -0.08 21.38 -12.70
C VAL A 330 0.25 20.57 -13.97
N PRO A 331 1.31 19.74 -13.98
CA PRO A 331 1.66 18.91 -15.13
C PRO A 331 0.66 17.79 -15.37
N VAL A 332 0.80 17.08 -16.48
CA VAL A 332 0.07 15.82 -16.71
C VAL A 332 0.44 14.82 -15.62
N GLY A 333 -0.55 14.10 -15.13
CA GLY A 333 -0.34 13.10 -14.10
C GLY A 333 -1.57 12.26 -13.79
N THR A 334 -1.51 11.61 -12.66
CA THR A 334 -2.55 10.70 -12.20
C THR A 334 -2.93 11.01 -10.76
N LEU A 335 -4.21 11.22 -10.52
CA LEU A 335 -4.79 11.24 -9.18
C LEU A 335 -5.19 9.82 -8.81
N GLN A 336 -4.74 9.36 -7.66
CA GLN A 336 -5.05 8.04 -7.11
C GLN A 336 -5.78 8.22 -5.78
N ILE A 337 -6.94 7.57 -5.66
CA ILE A 337 -7.76 7.57 -4.45
C ILE A 337 -7.78 6.15 -3.91
N TYR A 338 -7.41 6.00 -2.65
CA TYR A 338 -7.40 4.73 -1.94
C TYR A 338 -8.46 4.75 -0.85
N ALA A 339 -9.11 3.62 -0.65
CA ALA A 339 -10.05 3.40 0.45
C ALA A 339 -9.68 2.14 1.22
N ILE A 340 -9.69 2.22 2.54
CA ILE A 340 -9.63 1.03 3.40
C ILE A 340 -11.06 0.66 3.77
N ASN A 341 -11.43 -0.58 3.53
CA ASN A 341 -12.75 -1.11 3.90
C ASN A 341 -12.63 -2.36 4.76
N TYR A 342 -13.66 -2.60 5.58
CA TYR A 342 -13.85 -3.89 6.23
C TYR A 342 -14.45 -4.91 5.26
N ASN A 343 -14.02 -6.15 5.42
CA ASN A 343 -14.63 -7.33 4.82
C ASN A 343 -14.53 -8.51 5.81
N VAL A 344 -15.12 -9.64 5.49
CA VAL A 344 -15.09 -10.84 6.31
C VAL A 344 -14.55 -12.01 5.50
N LEU A 345 -13.48 -12.63 5.98
CA LEU A 345 -13.00 -13.91 5.49
C LEU A 345 -13.75 -15.02 6.22
N GLN A 346 -14.49 -15.82 5.48
CA GLN A 346 -15.23 -16.97 5.97
C GLN A 346 -14.40 -18.24 5.73
N ILE A 347 -14.18 -19.02 6.77
CA ILE A 347 -13.45 -20.29 6.66
C ILE A 347 -14.35 -21.43 7.12
N ARG A 348 -14.51 -22.44 6.25
CA ARG A 348 -15.26 -23.66 6.54
C ARG A 348 -14.66 -24.85 5.80
N ASN A 349 -14.49 -25.98 6.49
CA ASN A 349 -14.00 -27.23 5.90
C ASN A 349 -12.68 -27.02 5.11
N GLY A 350 -11.76 -26.22 5.63
CA GLY A 350 -10.45 -25.97 5.01
C GLY A 350 -10.46 -24.99 3.85
N LYS A 351 -11.58 -24.34 3.54
CA LYS A 351 -11.71 -23.38 2.44
C LYS A 351 -12.02 -21.99 2.96
N GLY A 352 -11.39 -21.00 2.35
CA GLY A 352 -11.57 -19.57 2.65
C GLY A 352 -12.27 -18.83 1.51
N VAL A 353 -13.33 -18.08 1.85
CA VAL A 353 -14.10 -17.27 0.88
C VAL A 353 -14.35 -15.88 1.48
N LEU A 354 -14.29 -14.84 0.66
CA LEU A 354 -14.70 -13.50 1.06
C LEU A 354 -16.24 -13.41 1.13
N PHE A 355 -16.74 -12.73 2.15
CA PHE A 355 -18.18 -12.43 2.24
C PHE A 355 -18.61 -11.48 1.11
N HIS A 356 -17.78 -10.48 0.82
CA HIS A 356 -17.96 -9.58 -0.31
C HIS A 356 -16.79 -9.73 -1.29
N ASN A 357 -17.07 -9.98 -2.56
CA ASN A 357 -16.05 -10.01 -3.61
C ASN A 357 -15.77 -8.58 -4.11
N LEU A 358 -14.50 -8.21 -4.19
CA LEU A 358 -14.02 -6.92 -4.70
C LEU A 358 -14.12 -6.84 -6.22
#